data_36d70cf12e73bc02c00824fa5c055138
#
_entry.id   36d70cf12e73bc02c00824fa5c055138
#
_cell.length_a   1.000
_cell.length_b   1.000
_cell.length_c   1.000
_cell.angle_alpha   90.00
_cell.angle_beta   90.00
_cell.angle_gamma   90.00
#
_symmetry.space_group_name_H-M   'P 1'
#
loop_
_entity.id
_entity.type
_entity.pdbx_description
1 polymer ?
#
loop_
_entity_poly.entity_id
_entity_poly.type
_entity_poly.pdbx_seq_one_letter_code
_entity_poly.pdbx_strand_id
1 'polypeptide(L)'
;MRAFASEVESQPGILLKFSNSSFPKARRGSIFVGAGDSYSAAMAGFYASNGSCIAIDPYHLASTPEIARGADVFLISVSGRTASNLAAASKVGTLAGRTIAITSDEESKLARMVDEVVRLPMRYLPRTPGLLSYSLSLLAVMSIVGSMEKCDFEGALRAARKDEGNIHWGEGTTYFLGNSLAYPVAMYAAAKTYEFFGAKAHPQLLEEFSHLELFSLGPSDVVDVFSAFDPLGSAGRLAKALARQGYESHVVPGRGGSETEQLFHAVFASQLSVLRRAGKLRLSKPNFLMAPGSLAVSDSMIY
;
A
#
# COMPACT_ATOMS: atom_id res chain seq x y z
N MET A 1 16.30 0.32 13.09
CA MET A 1 16.51 0.42 11.62
C MET A 1 17.09 -0.86 11.01
N ARG A 2 18.13 -1.50 11.59
CA ARG A 2 18.71 -2.76 11.03
C ARG A 2 17.68 -3.87 10.82
N ALA A 3 16.76 -4.07 11.75
CA ALA A 3 15.71 -5.09 11.63
C ALA A 3 14.80 -4.85 10.41
N PHE A 4 14.45 -3.59 10.13
CA PHE A 4 13.65 -3.26 8.94
C PHE A 4 14.42 -3.49 7.64
N ALA A 5 15.71 -3.17 7.61
CA ALA A 5 16.55 -3.49 6.46
C ALA A 5 16.62 -5.00 6.21
N SER A 6 16.85 -5.79 7.27
CA SER A 6 16.84 -7.26 7.17
C SER A 6 15.48 -7.81 6.73
N GLU A 7 14.38 -7.19 7.17
CA GLU A 7 13.03 -7.56 6.72
C GLU A 7 12.85 -7.34 5.22
N VAL A 8 13.26 -6.18 4.69
CA VAL A 8 13.19 -5.90 3.24
C VAL A 8 14.02 -6.90 2.44
N GLU A 9 15.24 -7.23 2.91
CA GLU A 9 16.11 -8.21 2.26
C GLU A 9 15.49 -9.62 2.20
N SER A 10 14.72 -10.00 3.20
CA SER A 10 14.11 -11.34 3.27
C SER A 10 12.83 -11.46 2.43
N GLN A 11 12.24 -10.34 2.00
CA GLN A 11 10.95 -10.36 1.31
C GLN A 11 10.91 -11.21 0.04
N PRO A 12 11.91 -11.15 -0.88
CA PRO A 12 11.83 -11.91 -2.12
C PRO A 12 11.60 -13.40 -1.93
N GLY A 13 12.35 -14.02 -1.03
CA GLY A 13 12.21 -15.45 -0.75
C GLY A 13 10.86 -15.81 -0.10
N ILE A 14 10.33 -14.93 0.75
CA ILE A 14 9.02 -15.10 1.39
C ILE A 14 7.90 -14.94 0.36
N LEU A 15 7.97 -13.88 -0.46
CA LEU A 15 6.98 -13.59 -1.50
C LEU A 15 6.95 -14.69 -2.56
N LEU A 16 8.11 -15.20 -2.98
CA LEU A 16 8.17 -16.32 -3.94
C LEU A 16 7.49 -17.59 -3.40
N LYS A 17 7.71 -17.93 -2.12
CA LYS A 17 7.03 -19.05 -1.50
C LYS A 17 5.53 -18.82 -1.40
N PHE A 18 5.12 -17.62 -1.00
CA PHE A 18 3.71 -17.28 -0.83
C PHE A 18 2.97 -17.19 -2.16
N SER A 19 3.61 -16.74 -3.25
CA SER A 19 2.99 -16.68 -4.58
C SER A 19 2.59 -18.06 -5.13
N ASN A 20 3.20 -19.14 -4.63
CA ASN A 20 2.85 -20.52 -4.97
C ASN A 20 1.69 -21.10 -4.13
N SER A 21 1.12 -20.31 -3.21
CA SER A 21 -0.03 -20.75 -2.41
C SER A 21 -1.32 -20.74 -3.25
N SER A 22 -2.32 -21.49 -2.79
CA SER A 22 -3.67 -21.40 -3.35
C SER A 22 -4.40 -20.20 -2.77
N PHE A 23 -5.06 -19.41 -3.63
CA PHE A 23 -5.86 -18.27 -3.22
C PHE A 23 -7.31 -18.42 -3.70
N PRO A 24 -8.30 -18.02 -2.88
CA PRO A 24 -9.68 -17.88 -3.35
C PRO A 24 -9.72 -16.88 -4.50
N LYS A 25 -10.58 -17.11 -5.49
CA LYS A 25 -10.70 -16.18 -6.62
C LYS A 25 -11.81 -15.18 -6.39
N ALA A 26 -11.52 -13.92 -6.66
CA ALA A 26 -12.51 -12.86 -6.69
C ALA A 26 -13.45 -13.04 -7.89
N ARG A 27 -14.71 -12.69 -7.68
CA ARG A 27 -15.72 -12.59 -8.74
C ARG A 27 -15.97 -11.11 -9.07
N ARG A 28 -16.60 -10.84 -10.20
CA ARG A 28 -17.07 -9.48 -10.49
C ARG A 28 -17.96 -8.98 -9.36
N GLY A 29 -17.72 -7.77 -8.88
CA GLY A 29 -18.42 -7.18 -7.74
C GLY A 29 -17.88 -7.61 -6.37
N SER A 30 -16.79 -8.40 -6.30
CA SER A 30 -16.11 -8.65 -5.02
C SER A 30 -15.60 -7.36 -4.40
N ILE A 31 -15.60 -7.30 -3.07
CA ILE A 31 -15.25 -6.11 -2.30
C ILE A 31 -13.98 -6.37 -1.49
N PHE A 32 -12.96 -5.55 -1.67
CA PHE A 32 -11.76 -5.51 -0.84
C PHE A 32 -11.88 -4.39 0.18
N VAL A 33 -11.67 -4.73 1.45
CA VAL A 33 -11.88 -3.83 2.59
C VAL A 33 -10.60 -3.70 3.39
N GLY A 34 -10.14 -2.49 3.65
CA GLY A 34 -8.94 -2.25 4.45
C GLY A 34 -8.82 -0.80 4.91
N ALA A 35 -7.92 -0.55 5.85
CA ALA A 35 -7.56 0.78 6.32
C ALA A 35 -6.04 0.97 6.27
N GLY A 36 -5.56 2.19 6.03
CA GLY A 36 -4.13 2.50 5.88
C GLY A 36 -3.47 1.67 4.77
N ASP A 37 -2.37 0.99 5.07
CA ASP A 37 -1.67 0.11 4.11
C ASP A 37 -2.59 -0.97 3.52
N SER A 38 -3.53 -1.48 4.31
CA SER A 38 -4.51 -2.47 3.84
C SER A 38 -5.51 -1.85 2.84
N TYR A 39 -5.83 -0.56 2.97
CA TYR A 39 -6.65 0.13 1.97
C TYR A 39 -5.87 0.36 0.68
N SER A 40 -4.59 0.70 0.77
CA SER A 40 -3.71 0.76 -0.41
C SER A 40 -3.67 -0.60 -1.14
N ALA A 41 -3.56 -1.71 -0.43
CA ALA A 41 -3.63 -3.05 -1.04
C ALA A 41 -5.01 -3.34 -1.67
N ALA A 42 -6.11 -2.92 -1.02
CA ALA A 42 -7.47 -3.01 -1.58
C ALA A 42 -7.61 -2.23 -2.89
N MET A 43 -7.07 -0.99 -2.95
CA MET A 43 -7.03 -0.17 -4.16
C MET A 43 -6.23 -0.83 -5.29
N ALA A 44 -5.16 -1.56 -4.98
CA ALA A 44 -4.45 -2.36 -5.99
C ALA A 44 -5.37 -3.44 -6.58
N GLY A 45 -6.21 -4.07 -5.78
CA GLY A 45 -7.23 -5.03 -6.25
C GLY A 45 -8.26 -4.39 -7.19
N PHE A 46 -8.70 -3.17 -6.90
CA PHE A 46 -9.59 -2.41 -7.80
C PHE A 46 -8.93 -2.18 -9.17
N TYR A 47 -7.71 -1.64 -9.19
CA TYR A 47 -7.02 -1.36 -10.46
C TYR A 47 -6.64 -2.65 -11.20
N ALA A 48 -6.09 -3.64 -10.50
CA ALA A 48 -5.68 -4.92 -11.12
C ALA A 48 -6.84 -5.72 -11.70
N SER A 49 -8.05 -5.55 -11.14
CA SER A 49 -9.27 -6.16 -11.67
C SER A 49 -9.94 -5.34 -12.80
N ASN A 50 -9.30 -4.27 -13.27
CA ASN A 50 -9.88 -3.31 -14.22
C ASN A 50 -11.25 -2.78 -13.75
N GLY A 51 -11.36 -2.47 -12.45
CA GLY A 51 -12.59 -1.94 -11.84
C GLY A 51 -13.72 -2.97 -11.69
N SER A 52 -13.47 -4.26 -11.93
CA SER A 52 -14.49 -5.30 -11.71
C SER A 52 -14.69 -5.64 -10.24
N CYS A 53 -13.73 -5.33 -9.38
CA CYS A 53 -13.82 -5.40 -7.92
C CYS A 53 -13.90 -3.99 -7.32
N ILE A 54 -14.37 -3.88 -6.09
CA ILE A 54 -14.54 -2.61 -5.37
C ILE A 54 -13.49 -2.55 -4.25
N ALA A 55 -12.91 -1.38 -4.03
CA ALA A 55 -12.11 -1.09 -2.84
C ALA A 55 -12.87 -0.11 -1.94
N ILE A 56 -13.00 -0.43 -0.65
CA ILE A 56 -13.78 0.37 0.29
C ILE A 56 -13.11 0.37 1.67
N ASP A 57 -13.22 1.49 2.40
CA ASP A 57 -12.78 1.51 3.79
C ASP A 57 -13.80 0.78 4.69
N PRO A 58 -13.35 0.19 5.80
CA PRO A 58 -14.21 -0.64 6.63
C PRO A 58 -15.30 0.17 7.36
N TYR A 59 -15.08 1.45 7.63
CA TYR A 59 -16.08 2.30 8.28
C TYR A 59 -17.28 2.52 7.34
N HIS A 60 -16.99 2.83 6.07
CA HIS A 60 -18.05 3.00 5.07
C HIS A 60 -18.85 1.71 4.87
N LEU A 61 -18.16 0.57 4.75
CA LEU A 61 -18.85 -0.73 4.64
C LEU A 61 -19.72 -1.05 5.86
N ALA A 62 -19.23 -0.76 7.07
CA ALA A 62 -20.01 -0.95 8.29
C ALA A 62 -21.26 -0.04 8.36
N SER A 63 -21.16 1.15 7.74
CA SER A 63 -22.27 2.11 7.69
C SER A 63 -23.30 1.80 6.58
N THR A 64 -22.86 1.14 5.51
CA THR A 64 -23.67 0.79 4.34
C THR A 64 -23.52 -0.70 3.97
N PRO A 65 -23.85 -1.63 4.88
CA PRO A 65 -23.54 -3.06 4.70
C PRO A 65 -24.29 -3.70 3.51
N GLU A 66 -25.37 -3.09 3.04
CA GLU A 66 -26.14 -3.56 1.89
C GLU A 66 -25.33 -3.64 0.59
N ILE A 67 -24.25 -2.88 0.47
CA ILE A 67 -23.30 -2.96 -0.66
C ILE A 67 -22.73 -4.39 -0.79
N ALA A 68 -22.58 -5.12 0.32
CA ALA A 68 -22.03 -6.47 0.35
C ALA A 68 -23.02 -7.56 -0.04
N ARG A 69 -24.29 -7.25 -0.30
CA ARG A 69 -25.31 -8.26 -0.54
C ARG A 69 -24.95 -9.18 -1.71
N GLY A 70 -24.73 -10.46 -1.39
CA GLY A 70 -24.36 -11.51 -2.34
C GLY A 70 -22.93 -11.40 -2.90
N ALA A 71 -22.14 -10.38 -2.52
CA ALA A 71 -20.74 -10.22 -2.93
C ALA A 71 -19.79 -11.08 -2.08
N ASP A 72 -18.63 -11.41 -2.62
CA ASP A 72 -17.51 -11.90 -1.82
C ASP A 72 -16.80 -10.69 -1.19
N VAL A 73 -16.58 -10.72 0.12
CA VAL A 73 -15.97 -9.63 0.87
C VAL A 73 -14.63 -10.07 1.45
N PHE A 74 -13.55 -9.44 1.00
CA PHE A 74 -12.18 -9.69 1.43
C PHE A 74 -11.76 -8.60 2.43
N LEU A 75 -11.67 -8.95 3.72
CA LEU A 75 -11.31 -8.04 4.80
C LEU A 75 -9.79 -8.14 5.08
N ILE A 76 -9.06 -7.09 4.74
CA ILE A 76 -7.61 -7.03 4.88
C ILE A 76 -7.27 -6.38 6.22
N SER A 77 -6.74 -7.16 7.16
CA SER A 77 -6.28 -6.68 8.45
C SER A 77 -5.16 -7.58 8.96
N VAL A 78 -3.93 -7.12 8.86
CA VAL A 78 -2.74 -7.90 9.23
C VAL A 78 -2.82 -8.41 10.67
N SER A 79 -3.28 -7.57 11.61
CA SER A 79 -3.49 -7.95 13.02
C SER A 79 -4.78 -8.72 13.26
N GLY A 80 -5.76 -8.62 12.36
CA GLY A 80 -7.10 -9.14 12.58
C GLY A 80 -7.85 -8.53 13.78
N ARG A 81 -7.44 -7.32 14.23
CA ARG A 81 -7.95 -6.67 15.45
C ARG A 81 -8.50 -5.27 15.21
N THR A 82 -8.36 -4.72 14.01
CA THR A 82 -8.82 -3.38 13.66
C THR A 82 -10.32 -3.25 13.91
N ALA A 83 -10.72 -2.34 14.81
CA ALA A 83 -12.10 -2.21 15.27
C ALA A 83 -13.11 -2.00 14.13
N SER A 84 -12.78 -1.15 13.14
CA SER A 84 -13.64 -0.91 11.98
C SER A 84 -13.79 -2.14 11.08
N ASN A 85 -12.73 -2.96 10.90
CA ASN A 85 -12.84 -4.24 10.19
C ASN A 85 -13.74 -5.25 10.91
N LEU A 86 -13.66 -5.31 12.26
CA LEU A 86 -14.53 -6.16 13.07
C LEU A 86 -16.00 -5.71 12.97
N ALA A 87 -16.23 -4.39 13.00
CA ALA A 87 -17.56 -3.82 12.81
C ALA A 87 -18.12 -4.15 11.42
N ALA A 88 -17.30 -3.98 10.35
CA ALA A 88 -17.67 -4.33 9.00
C ALA A 88 -18.02 -5.83 8.88
N ALA A 89 -17.14 -6.73 9.36
CA ALA A 89 -17.36 -8.17 9.34
C ALA A 89 -18.68 -8.56 10.03
N SER A 90 -18.95 -7.98 11.21
CA SER A 90 -20.20 -8.21 11.95
C SER A 90 -21.45 -7.81 11.18
N LYS A 91 -21.37 -6.70 10.41
CA LYS A 91 -22.53 -6.18 9.66
C LYS A 91 -22.79 -6.94 8.36
N VAL A 92 -21.73 -7.42 7.70
CA VAL A 92 -21.88 -8.07 6.38
C VAL A 92 -22.02 -9.58 6.45
N GLY A 93 -21.74 -10.22 7.60
CA GLY A 93 -21.68 -11.68 7.72
C GLY A 93 -22.93 -12.43 7.22
N THR A 94 -24.13 -11.84 7.35
CA THR A 94 -25.38 -12.43 6.86
C THR A 94 -25.81 -11.91 5.48
N LEU A 95 -25.15 -10.89 4.96
CA LEU A 95 -25.48 -10.23 3.69
C LEU A 95 -24.58 -10.67 2.56
N ALA A 96 -23.28 -10.84 2.86
CA ALA A 96 -22.26 -11.26 1.90
C ALA A 96 -22.54 -12.68 1.38
N GLY A 97 -22.14 -12.94 0.16
CA GLY A 97 -22.12 -14.29 -0.39
C GLY A 97 -21.04 -15.14 0.28
N ARG A 98 -19.90 -14.52 0.62
CA ARG A 98 -18.77 -15.13 1.30
C ARG A 98 -17.90 -14.06 1.92
N THR A 99 -17.39 -14.31 3.13
CA THR A 99 -16.47 -13.41 3.83
C THR A 99 -15.10 -14.06 3.99
N ILE A 100 -14.03 -13.34 3.67
CA ILE A 100 -12.66 -13.84 3.70
C ILE A 100 -11.76 -12.83 4.43
N ALA A 101 -11.03 -13.27 5.45
CA ALA A 101 -9.99 -12.44 6.08
C ALA A 101 -8.64 -12.66 5.42
N ILE A 102 -7.91 -11.57 5.16
CA ILE A 102 -6.50 -11.60 4.80
C ILE A 102 -5.74 -11.09 6.03
N THR A 103 -5.11 -11.99 6.78
CA THR A 103 -4.52 -11.70 8.10
C THR A 103 -3.30 -12.57 8.37
N SER A 104 -2.42 -12.15 9.27
CA SER A 104 -1.29 -12.97 9.73
C SER A 104 -1.62 -13.88 10.93
N ASP A 105 -2.79 -13.70 11.53
CA ASP A 105 -3.22 -14.43 12.72
C ASP A 105 -4.57 -15.11 12.47
N GLU A 106 -4.53 -16.45 12.27
CA GLU A 106 -5.71 -17.30 12.03
C GLU A 106 -6.60 -17.43 13.29
N GLU A 107 -6.07 -17.08 14.44
CA GLU A 107 -6.79 -17.07 15.72
C GLU A 107 -7.28 -15.67 16.11
N SER A 108 -7.12 -14.68 15.22
CA SER A 108 -7.56 -13.32 15.48
C SER A 108 -9.08 -13.21 15.62
N LYS A 109 -9.54 -12.11 16.20
CA LYS A 109 -10.99 -11.83 16.29
C LYS A 109 -11.64 -11.82 14.89
N LEU A 110 -10.98 -11.21 13.90
CA LEU A 110 -11.50 -11.16 12.55
C LEU A 110 -11.58 -12.55 11.91
N ALA A 111 -10.53 -13.37 12.06
CA ALA A 111 -10.49 -14.72 11.50
C ALA A 111 -11.65 -15.62 12.00
N ARG A 112 -12.08 -15.42 13.25
CA ARG A 112 -13.21 -16.16 13.84
C ARG A 112 -14.60 -15.67 13.40
N MET A 113 -14.67 -14.55 12.67
CA MET A 113 -15.92 -13.93 12.24
C MET A 113 -16.22 -14.15 10.76
N VAL A 114 -15.32 -14.78 10.02
CA VAL A 114 -15.40 -14.95 8.56
C VAL A 114 -15.45 -16.41 8.16
N ASP A 115 -15.85 -16.68 6.90
CA ASP A 115 -15.97 -18.05 6.38
C ASP A 115 -14.62 -18.66 6.04
N GLU A 116 -13.66 -17.85 5.56
CA GLU A 116 -12.36 -18.32 5.10
C GLU A 116 -11.23 -17.36 5.54
N VAL A 117 -10.01 -17.88 5.65
CA VAL A 117 -8.82 -17.10 5.99
C VAL A 117 -7.71 -17.32 4.96
N VAL A 118 -7.21 -16.25 4.40
CA VAL A 118 -5.93 -16.20 3.68
C VAL A 118 -4.86 -15.76 4.67
N ARG A 119 -4.06 -16.72 5.12
CA ARG A 119 -3.00 -16.47 6.09
C ARG A 119 -1.77 -15.86 5.44
N LEU A 120 -1.36 -14.68 5.91
CA LEU A 120 -0.08 -14.07 5.55
C LEU A 120 1.06 -14.77 6.31
N PRO A 121 2.11 -15.28 5.62
CA PRO A 121 3.18 -16.09 6.24
C PRO A 121 4.18 -15.23 6.99
N MET A 122 3.70 -14.52 8.01
CA MET A 122 4.52 -13.70 8.90
C MET A 122 3.94 -13.68 10.31
N ARG A 123 4.77 -13.30 11.27
CA ARG A 123 4.31 -12.99 12.63
C ARG A 123 3.98 -11.50 12.72
N TYR A 124 2.78 -11.17 13.14
CA TYR A 124 2.43 -9.78 13.46
C TYR A 124 3.25 -9.27 14.66
N LEU A 125 3.88 -8.13 14.47
CA LEU A 125 4.55 -7.38 15.53
C LEU A 125 3.80 -6.05 15.68
N PRO A 126 3.21 -5.78 16.86
CA PRO A 126 2.52 -4.52 17.11
C PRO A 126 3.45 -3.32 16.94
N ARG A 127 2.90 -2.22 16.46
CA ARG A 127 3.60 -0.94 16.34
C ARG A 127 4.87 -1.01 15.48
N THR A 128 4.80 -1.78 14.38
CA THR A 128 5.84 -1.81 13.35
C THR A 128 5.29 -1.23 12.04
N PRO A 129 6.10 -0.46 11.30
CA PRO A 129 5.70 -0.04 9.94
C PRO A 129 5.42 -1.25 9.06
N GLY A 130 4.41 -1.14 8.23
CA GLY A 130 4.05 -2.21 7.30
C GLY A 130 5.02 -2.30 6.11
N LEU A 131 6.07 -3.12 6.21
CA LEU A 131 6.98 -3.43 5.10
C LEU A 131 6.62 -4.78 4.48
N LEU A 132 7.01 -5.88 5.09
CA LEU A 132 6.65 -7.24 4.63
C LEU A 132 5.13 -7.45 4.63
N SER A 133 4.43 -6.95 5.66
CA SER A 133 2.98 -7.11 5.76
C SER A 133 2.23 -6.47 4.59
N TYR A 134 2.67 -5.30 4.15
CA TYR A 134 2.12 -4.66 2.96
C TYR A 134 2.38 -5.48 1.70
N SER A 135 3.63 -5.89 1.47
CA SER A 135 4.00 -6.68 0.29
C SER A 135 3.24 -8.00 0.21
N LEU A 136 3.02 -8.68 1.35
CA LEU A 136 2.22 -9.89 1.42
C LEU A 136 0.73 -9.64 1.17
N SER A 137 0.16 -8.57 1.75
CA SER A 137 -1.25 -8.20 1.51
C SER A 137 -1.47 -7.86 0.03
N LEU A 138 -0.54 -7.11 -0.57
CA LEU A 138 -0.58 -6.77 -1.98
C LEU A 138 -0.52 -8.01 -2.87
N LEU A 139 0.43 -8.93 -2.60
CA LEU A 139 0.55 -10.19 -3.34
C LEU A 139 -0.73 -11.04 -3.21
N ALA A 140 -1.29 -11.16 -2.01
CA ALA A 140 -2.54 -11.88 -1.80
C ALA A 140 -3.68 -11.29 -2.65
N VAL A 141 -3.86 -9.97 -2.62
CA VAL A 141 -4.90 -9.28 -3.40
C VAL A 141 -4.69 -9.48 -4.90
N MET A 142 -3.46 -9.28 -5.42
CA MET A 142 -3.14 -9.51 -6.84
C MET A 142 -3.42 -10.95 -7.27
N SER A 143 -3.12 -11.94 -6.41
CA SER A 143 -3.39 -13.35 -6.67
C SER A 143 -4.89 -13.67 -6.67
N ILE A 144 -5.63 -13.07 -5.75
CA ILE A 144 -7.10 -13.23 -5.61
C ILE A 144 -7.82 -12.68 -6.84
N VAL A 145 -7.43 -11.53 -7.36
CA VAL A 145 -8.03 -10.96 -8.58
C VAL A 145 -7.51 -11.61 -9.87
N GLY A 146 -6.52 -12.51 -9.77
CA GLY A 146 -5.98 -13.24 -10.92
C GLY A 146 -5.01 -12.46 -11.79
N SER A 147 -4.48 -11.34 -11.28
CA SER A 147 -3.53 -10.47 -12.01
C SER A 147 -2.08 -10.71 -11.61
N MET A 148 -1.82 -11.72 -10.77
CA MET A 148 -0.46 -12.08 -10.38
C MET A 148 0.24 -12.83 -11.52
N GLU A 149 1.25 -12.23 -12.09
CA GLU A 149 2.14 -12.85 -13.08
C GLU A 149 3.38 -13.45 -12.41
N LYS A 150 4.12 -14.29 -13.15
CA LYS A 150 5.42 -14.76 -12.67
C LYS A 150 6.34 -13.56 -12.43
N CYS A 151 6.92 -13.48 -11.25
CA CYS A 151 7.72 -12.35 -10.81
C CYS A 151 9.10 -12.80 -10.29
N ASP A 152 10.17 -12.19 -10.81
CA ASP A 152 11.49 -12.25 -10.21
C ASP A 152 11.62 -11.22 -9.09
N PHE A 153 11.12 -11.55 -7.89
CA PHE A 153 11.19 -10.66 -6.73
C PHE A 153 12.62 -10.27 -6.35
N GLU A 154 13.59 -11.17 -6.53
CA GLU A 154 15.01 -10.86 -6.31
C GLU A 154 15.52 -9.83 -7.32
N GLY A 155 15.16 -10.00 -8.60
CA GLY A 155 15.45 -9.03 -9.65
C GLY A 155 14.81 -7.67 -9.40
N ALA A 156 13.55 -7.67 -8.98
CA ALA A 156 12.82 -6.44 -8.63
C ALA A 156 13.50 -5.69 -7.46
N LEU A 157 13.92 -6.41 -6.39
CA LEU A 157 14.64 -5.80 -5.28
C LEU A 157 16.02 -5.27 -5.71
N ARG A 158 16.78 -6.04 -6.51
CA ARG A 158 18.07 -5.58 -7.06
C ARG A 158 17.94 -4.34 -7.93
N ALA A 159 16.88 -4.27 -8.76
CA ALA A 159 16.59 -3.09 -9.56
C ALA A 159 16.21 -1.89 -8.68
N ALA A 160 15.36 -2.10 -7.67
CA ALA A 160 14.94 -1.06 -6.74
C ALA A 160 16.10 -0.41 -5.97
N ARG A 161 17.16 -1.16 -5.66
CA ARG A 161 18.38 -0.60 -5.05
C ARG A 161 19.07 0.46 -5.91
N LYS A 162 18.97 0.35 -7.23
CA LYS A 162 19.54 1.35 -8.15
C LYS A 162 18.68 2.61 -8.15
N ASP A 163 17.40 2.49 -7.83
CA ASP A 163 16.41 3.56 -7.87
C ASP A 163 16.01 4.10 -6.48
N GLU A 164 16.60 3.60 -5.38
CA GLU A 164 16.33 4.06 -4.01
C GLU A 164 16.66 5.55 -3.76
N GLY A 165 17.41 6.16 -4.69
CA GLY A 165 17.74 7.58 -4.68
C GLY A 165 16.74 8.46 -5.41
N ASN A 166 15.74 7.87 -6.10
CA ASN A 166 14.78 8.59 -6.94
C ASN A 166 13.53 9.06 -6.18
N ILE A 167 13.43 8.73 -4.89
CA ILE A 167 12.41 9.29 -4.00
C ILE A 167 13.07 10.35 -3.13
N HIS A 168 12.47 11.53 -3.12
CA HIS A 168 13.00 12.73 -2.47
C HIS A 168 12.02 13.24 -1.43
N TRP A 169 12.48 14.08 -0.55
CA TRP A 169 11.67 14.70 0.49
C TRP A 169 12.15 16.12 0.71
N GLY A 170 11.25 17.06 0.58
CA GLY A 170 11.48 18.48 0.90
C GLY A 170 11.29 18.80 2.39
N GLU A 171 11.39 20.08 2.70
CA GLU A 171 11.00 20.63 4.00
C GLU A 171 9.48 20.89 4.07
N GLY A 172 8.82 21.04 2.93
CA GLY A 172 7.39 21.17 2.76
C GLY A 172 6.66 19.85 2.65
N THR A 173 5.65 19.79 1.79
CA THR A 173 4.90 18.58 1.49
C THR A 173 5.59 17.78 0.39
N THR A 174 5.70 16.46 0.56
CA THR A 174 6.08 15.57 -0.52
C THR A 174 4.84 14.99 -1.16
N TYR A 175 4.61 15.29 -2.43
CA TYR A 175 3.53 14.72 -3.22
C TYR A 175 4.01 13.45 -3.90
N PHE A 176 3.31 12.36 -3.67
CA PHE A 176 3.53 11.07 -4.34
C PHE A 176 2.42 10.85 -5.35
N LEU A 177 2.76 10.88 -6.62
CA LEU A 177 1.77 10.79 -7.70
C LEU A 177 1.88 9.46 -8.42
N GLY A 178 0.73 8.90 -8.80
CA GLY A 178 0.67 7.68 -9.59
C GLY A 178 -0.68 7.50 -10.25
N ASN A 179 -0.73 6.78 -11.36
CA ASN A 179 -1.98 6.35 -11.99
C ASN A 179 -2.11 4.83 -11.95
N SER A 180 -3.34 4.31 -12.06
CA SER A 180 -3.59 2.88 -12.08
C SER A 180 -2.93 2.18 -10.88
N LEU A 181 -2.22 1.07 -11.08
CA LEU A 181 -1.51 0.32 -10.03
C LEU A 181 -0.36 1.11 -9.36
N ALA A 182 0.09 2.22 -9.93
CA ALA A 182 1.07 3.10 -9.28
C ALA A 182 0.44 3.97 -8.18
N TYR A 183 -0.87 4.27 -8.25
CA TYR A 183 -1.52 5.07 -7.21
C TYR A 183 -1.53 4.39 -5.82
N PRO A 184 -1.88 3.10 -5.67
CA PRO A 184 -1.66 2.38 -4.40
C PRO A 184 -0.22 2.45 -3.88
N VAL A 185 0.79 2.41 -4.76
CA VAL A 185 2.19 2.57 -4.33
C VAL A 185 2.46 3.99 -3.83
N ALA A 186 1.91 5.01 -4.49
CA ALA A 186 1.98 6.40 -4.02
C ALA A 186 1.34 6.57 -2.64
N MET A 187 0.17 5.95 -2.39
CA MET A 187 -0.47 5.90 -1.08
C MET A 187 0.44 5.25 -0.02
N TYR A 188 1.06 4.13 -0.37
CA TYR A 188 1.99 3.43 0.50
C TYR A 188 3.25 4.27 0.82
N ALA A 189 3.86 4.91 -0.18
CA ALA A 189 5.02 5.79 0.01
C ALA A 189 4.71 6.96 0.94
N ALA A 190 3.53 7.59 0.79
CA ALA A 190 3.06 8.63 1.67
C ALA A 190 2.86 8.12 3.11
N ALA A 191 2.24 6.94 3.28
CA ALA A 191 2.07 6.32 4.59
C ALA A 191 3.42 6.08 5.29
N LYS A 192 4.42 5.56 4.57
CA LYS A 192 5.77 5.36 5.13
C LYS A 192 6.46 6.68 5.47
N THR A 193 6.18 7.75 4.74
CA THR A 193 6.70 9.09 5.05
C THR A 193 6.15 9.60 6.39
N TYR A 194 4.85 9.47 6.63
CA TYR A 194 4.26 9.78 7.93
C TYR A 194 4.83 8.94 9.06
N GLU A 195 4.91 7.62 8.86
CA GLU A 195 5.34 6.68 9.90
C GLU A 195 6.81 6.87 10.29
N PHE A 196 7.70 6.99 9.31
CA PHE A 196 9.13 7.05 9.58
C PHE A 196 9.62 8.45 9.96
N PHE A 197 9.05 9.50 9.36
CA PHE A 197 9.61 10.85 9.46
C PHE A 197 8.67 11.84 10.15
N GLY A 198 7.38 11.56 10.27
CA GLY A 198 6.39 12.55 10.70
C GLY A 198 6.30 13.74 9.74
N ALA A 199 6.82 13.60 8.53
CA ALA A 199 6.81 14.61 7.51
C ALA A 199 5.48 14.62 6.75
N LYS A 200 5.10 15.79 6.22
CA LYS A 200 3.89 15.92 5.41
C LYS A 200 4.08 15.22 4.07
N ALA A 201 3.11 14.39 3.71
CA ALA A 201 3.08 13.69 2.44
C ALA A 201 1.65 13.66 1.90
N HIS A 202 1.49 13.62 0.58
CA HIS A 202 0.18 13.55 -0.03
C HIS A 202 0.21 12.63 -1.25
N PRO A 203 -0.55 11.52 -1.26
CA PRO A 203 -0.68 10.68 -2.44
C PRO A 203 -1.81 11.20 -3.32
N GLN A 204 -1.59 11.32 -4.64
CA GLN A 204 -2.64 11.77 -5.54
C GLN A 204 -2.53 11.12 -6.93
N LEU A 205 -3.64 11.08 -7.66
CA LEU A 205 -3.67 10.78 -9.09
C LEU A 205 -3.10 11.97 -9.87
N LEU A 206 -2.39 11.71 -10.98
CA LEU A 206 -1.74 12.77 -11.77
C LEU A 206 -2.73 13.82 -12.26
N GLU A 207 -3.89 13.38 -12.72
CA GLU A 207 -4.92 14.28 -13.25
C GLU A 207 -5.50 15.15 -12.13
N GLU A 208 -5.88 14.55 -11.01
CA GLU A 208 -6.42 15.26 -9.85
C GLU A 208 -5.40 16.28 -9.29
N PHE A 209 -4.14 15.87 -9.16
CA PHE A 209 -3.08 16.79 -8.76
C PHE A 209 -2.99 18.00 -9.67
N SER A 210 -3.12 17.79 -10.98
CA SER A 210 -3.04 18.87 -11.97
C SER A 210 -4.21 19.83 -11.89
N HIS A 211 -5.35 19.41 -11.38
CA HIS A 211 -6.53 20.23 -11.18
C HIS A 211 -6.61 20.90 -9.78
N LEU A 212 -5.95 20.34 -8.78
CA LEU A 212 -6.11 20.73 -7.38
C LEU A 212 -4.78 21.21 -6.76
N GLU A 213 -3.93 20.28 -6.33
CA GLU A 213 -2.77 20.58 -5.47
C GLU A 213 -1.67 21.35 -6.20
N LEU A 214 -1.59 21.26 -7.52
CA LEU A 214 -0.64 22.01 -8.35
C LEU A 214 -0.69 23.51 -8.06
N PHE A 215 -1.87 24.06 -7.75
CA PHE A 215 -2.05 25.48 -7.46
C PHE A 215 -1.62 25.89 -6.04
N SER A 216 -1.24 24.93 -5.21
CA SER A 216 -0.76 25.16 -3.84
C SER A 216 0.72 24.83 -3.65
N LEU A 217 1.43 24.41 -4.72
CA LEU A 217 2.85 24.07 -4.63
C LEU A 217 3.69 25.26 -4.18
N GLY A 218 4.48 25.02 -3.13
CA GLY A 218 5.49 25.94 -2.63
C GLY A 218 6.91 25.52 -3.04
N PRO A 219 7.89 26.41 -2.85
CA PRO A 219 9.27 26.16 -3.25
C PRO A 219 9.99 25.08 -2.42
N SER A 220 9.42 24.71 -1.26
CA SER A 220 9.94 23.63 -0.40
C SER A 220 9.26 22.29 -0.61
N ASP A 221 8.25 22.22 -1.49
CA ASP A 221 7.54 21.00 -1.79
C ASP A 221 8.31 20.17 -2.83
N VAL A 222 8.09 18.86 -2.80
CA VAL A 222 8.69 17.90 -3.74
C VAL A 222 7.58 17.07 -4.37
N VAL A 223 7.70 16.81 -5.67
CA VAL A 223 6.75 15.98 -6.41
C VAL A 223 7.45 14.75 -6.97
N ASP A 224 7.21 13.59 -6.40
CA ASP A 224 7.69 12.30 -6.88
C ASP A 224 6.59 11.58 -7.67
N VAL A 225 6.84 11.30 -8.95
CA VAL A 225 5.85 10.72 -9.87
C VAL A 225 6.23 9.30 -10.22
N PHE A 226 5.45 8.33 -9.77
CA PHE A 226 5.61 6.92 -10.16
C PHE A 226 5.17 6.72 -11.61
N SER A 227 6.12 6.27 -12.45
CA SER A 227 5.88 6.09 -13.90
C SER A 227 5.58 4.64 -14.30
N ALA A 228 5.46 3.72 -13.33
CA ALA A 228 4.90 2.41 -13.59
C ALA A 228 3.44 2.56 -14.08
N PHE A 229 3.02 1.73 -15.04
CA PHE A 229 1.64 1.74 -15.58
C PHE A 229 1.20 3.09 -16.18
N ASP A 230 2.12 3.82 -16.80
CA ASP A 230 1.86 5.10 -17.45
C ASP A 230 2.01 5.02 -19.00
N PRO A 231 1.05 4.37 -19.69
CA PRO A 231 1.13 4.17 -21.14
C PRO A 231 1.09 5.47 -21.95
N LEU A 232 0.60 6.55 -21.33
CA LEU A 232 0.51 7.86 -21.97
C LEU A 232 1.78 8.72 -21.75
N GLY A 233 2.74 8.28 -20.93
CA GLY A 233 3.94 9.04 -20.60
C GLY A 233 3.66 10.34 -19.84
N SER A 234 2.55 10.41 -19.11
CA SER A 234 2.11 11.60 -18.39
C SER A 234 3.02 11.96 -17.23
N ALA A 235 3.56 10.96 -16.53
CA ALA A 235 4.51 11.15 -15.42
C ALA A 235 5.74 11.96 -15.87
N GLY A 236 6.37 11.55 -16.95
CA GLY A 236 7.55 12.25 -17.49
C GLY A 236 7.21 13.66 -18.04
N ARG A 237 6.02 13.84 -18.63
CA ARG A 237 5.58 15.17 -19.09
C ARG A 237 5.33 16.11 -17.92
N LEU A 238 4.64 15.65 -16.87
CA LEU A 238 4.36 16.45 -15.67
C LEU A 238 5.67 16.85 -14.98
N ALA A 239 6.56 15.90 -14.68
CA ALA A 239 7.83 16.18 -14.02
C ALA A 239 8.67 17.22 -14.81
N LYS A 240 8.75 17.09 -16.15
CA LYS A 240 9.44 18.06 -17.00
C LYS A 240 8.77 19.43 -16.97
N ALA A 241 7.44 19.51 -16.93
CA ALA A 241 6.72 20.77 -16.88
C ALA A 241 6.96 21.48 -15.54
N LEU A 242 6.90 20.75 -14.42
CA LEU A 242 7.19 21.26 -13.08
C LEU A 242 8.63 21.80 -12.99
N ALA A 243 9.62 21.00 -13.43
CA ALA A 243 11.02 21.39 -13.41
C ALA A 243 11.30 22.68 -14.22
N ARG A 244 10.62 22.88 -15.38
CA ARG A 244 10.73 24.12 -16.17
C ARG A 244 10.20 25.34 -15.43
N GLN A 245 9.30 25.16 -14.48
CA GLN A 245 8.75 26.23 -13.66
C GLN A 245 9.50 26.41 -12.31
N GLY A 246 10.59 25.63 -12.12
CA GLY A 246 11.43 25.72 -10.92
C GLY A 246 10.95 24.91 -9.72
N TYR A 247 9.95 24.04 -9.90
CA TYR A 247 9.53 23.11 -8.86
C TYR A 247 10.40 21.86 -8.82
N GLU A 248 10.69 21.36 -7.62
CA GLU A 248 11.42 20.13 -7.44
C GLU A 248 10.52 18.93 -7.77
N SER A 249 10.90 18.18 -8.83
CA SER A 249 10.11 17.04 -9.29
C SER A 249 10.97 15.93 -9.85
N HIS A 250 10.60 14.68 -9.56
CA HIS A 250 11.35 13.49 -9.94
C HIS A 250 10.42 12.41 -10.48
N VAL A 251 10.98 11.56 -11.34
CA VAL A 251 10.27 10.37 -11.85
C VAL A 251 10.83 9.14 -11.13
N VAL A 252 9.94 8.39 -10.48
CA VAL A 252 10.25 7.09 -9.91
C VAL A 252 9.91 6.04 -10.97
N PRO A 253 10.91 5.40 -11.61
CA PRO A 253 10.64 4.50 -12.73
C PRO A 253 9.95 3.22 -12.28
N GLY A 254 9.09 2.65 -13.14
CA GLY A 254 8.67 1.26 -13.05
C GLY A 254 9.63 0.37 -13.82
N ARG A 255 10.22 -0.63 -13.17
CA ARG A 255 11.12 -1.59 -13.82
C ARG A 255 10.62 -3.01 -13.68
N GLY A 256 10.77 -3.77 -14.75
CA GLY A 256 10.38 -5.18 -14.84
C GLY A 256 9.76 -5.51 -16.19
N GLY A 257 9.74 -6.79 -16.52
CA GLY A 257 9.17 -7.32 -17.76
C GLY A 257 7.64 -7.54 -17.67
N SER A 258 7.09 -7.55 -16.46
CA SER A 258 5.66 -7.72 -16.20
C SER A 258 5.11 -6.59 -15.32
N GLU A 259 3.78 -6.43 -15.30
CA GLU A 259 3.12 -5.47 -14.40
C GLU A 259 3.39 -5.79 -12.93
N THR A 260 3.40 -7.08 -12.58
CA THR A 260 3.74 -7.53 -11.23
C THR A 260 5.16 -7.15 -10.83
N GLU A 261 6.15 -7.33 -11.72
CA GLU A 261 7.53 -6.91 -11.44
C GLU A 261 7.66 -5.40 -11.26
N GLN A 262 7.00 -4.60 -12.11
CA GLN A 262 6.98 -3.14 -12.00
C GLN A 262 6.35 -2.69 -10.67
N LEU A 263 5.27 -3.35 -10.25
CA LEU A 263 4.59 -3.07 -8.99
C LEU A 263 5.50 -3.34 -7.79
N PHE A 264 6.09 -4.53 -7.71
CA PHE A 264 6.99 -4.89 -6.60
C PHE A 264 8.29 -4.11 -6.63
N HIS A 265 8.82 -3.77 -7.82
CA HIS A 265 9.94 -2.83 -7.95
C HIS A 265 9.61 -1.49 -7.27
N ALA A 266 8.48 -0.88 -7.58
CA ALA A 266 8.09 0.41 -7.02
C ALA A 266 7.86 0.35 -5.50
N VAL A 267 7.30 -0.76 -4.99
CA VAL A 267 7.17 -1.02 -3.54
C VAL A 267 8.54 -1.12 -2.88
N PHE A 268 9.47 -1.92 -3.41
CA PHE A 268 10.82 -2.04 -2.87
C PHE A 268 11.60 -0.74 -2.95
N ALA A 269 11.47 0.02 -4.06
CA ALA A 269 12.10 1.34 -4.19
C ALA A 269 11.60 2.29 -3.08
N SER A 270 10.30 2.27 -2.77
CA SER A 270 9.73 3.05 -1.67
C SER A 270 10.29 2.63 -0.31
N GLN A 271 10.36 1.33 -0.03
CA GLN A 271 10.90 0.80 1.23
C GLN A 271 12.39 1.14 1.40
N LEU A 272 13.20 0.89 0.38
CA LEU A 272 14.65 1.15 0.40
C LEU A 272 14.95 2.64 0.53
N SER A 273 14.20 3.50 -0.17
CA SER A 273 14.36 4.96 -0.09
C SER A 273 14.08 5.48 1.31
N VAL A 274 13.01 5.00 1.96
CA VAL A 274 12.69 5.33 3.35
C VAL A 274 13.81 4.89 4.30
N LEU A 275 14.31 3.66 4.16
CA LEU A 275 15.39 3.15 5.00
C LEU A 275 16.70 3.93 4.79
N ARG A 276 17.02 4.27 3.54
CA ARG A 276 18.17 5.11 3.20
C ARG A 276 18.08 6.49 3.85
N ARG A 277 16.92 7.18 3.73
CA ARG A 277 16.71 8.47 4.39
C ARG A 277 16.78 8.34 5.91
N ALA A 278 16.15 7.33 6.50
CA ALA A 278 16.21 7.08 7.94
C ALA A 278 17.66 6.87 8.42
N GLY A 279 18.49 6.19 7.62
CA GLY A 279 19.92 6.04 7.86
C GLY A 279 20.68 7.37 7.81
N LYS A 280 20.43 8.21 6.79
CA LYS A 280 21.02 9.55 6.67
C LYS A 280 20.65 10.44 7.86
N LEU A 281 19.39 10.38 8.32
CA LEU A 281 18.90 11.11 9.47
C LEU A 281 19.31 10.46 10.81
N ARG A 282 20.01 9.33 10.78
CA ARG A 282 20.44 8.55 11.96
C ARG A 282 19.28 8.22 12.90
N LEU A 283 18.11 7.90 12.35
CA LEU A 283 16.95 7.55 13.16
C LEU A 283 17.18 6.20 13.87
N SER A 284 16.94 6.17 15.17
CA SER A 284 16.98 4.94 15.97
C SER A 284 15.70 4.11 15.82
N LYS A 285 14.56 4.78 15.63
CA LYS A 285 13.21 4.20 15.47
C LYS A 285 12.33 5.12 14.60
N PRO A 286 11.24 4.59 14.02
CA PRO A 286 10.26 5.39 13.27
C PRO A 286 9.65 6.51 14.12
N ASN A 287 9.27 7.61 13.48
CA ASN A 287 8.76 8.82 14.15
C ASN A 287 7.49 8.56 14.97
N PHE A 288 6.55 7.75 14.46
CA PHE A 288 5.30 7.50 15.20
C PHE A 288 5.53 6.87 16.58
N LEU A 289 6.63 6.13 16.79
CA LEU A 289 7.03 5.62 18.11
C LEU A 289 7.65 6.70 19.01
N MET A 290 7.97 7.86 18.46
CA MET A 290 8.50 9.02 19.20
C MET A 290 7.41 10.06 19.50
N ALA A 291 6.19 9.85 19.03
CA ALA A 291 5.03 10.71 19.21
C ALA A 291 3.94 10.04 20.06
N PRO A 292 4.16 9.85 21.39
CA PRO A 292 3.29 9.02 22.23
C PRO A 292 1.85 9.53 22.29
N GLY A 293 1.63 10.86 22.24
CA GLY A 293 0.29 11.44 22.20
C GLY A 293 -0.47 11.06 20.94
N SER A 294 0.15 11.21 19.77
CA SER A 294 -0.47 10.82 18.49
C SER A 294 -0.70 9.30 18.41
N LEU A 295 0.24 8.51 18.96
CA LEU A 295 0.10 7.06 19.00
C LEU A 295 -1.07 6.63 19.89
N ALA A 296 -1.26 7.29 21.06
CA ALA A 296 -2.39 6.99 21.95
C ALA A 296 -3.74 7.32 21.29
N VAL A 297 -3.83 8.44 20.57
CA VAL A 297 -5.04 8.79 19.77
C VAL A 297 -5.27 7.72 18.70
N SER A 298 -4.25 7.36 17.94
CA SER A 298 -4.35 6.31 16.90
C SER A 298 -4.82 4.99 17.49
N ASP A 299 -4.21 4.54 18.59
CA ASP A 299 -4.60 3.27 19.26
C ASP A 299 -6.08 3.30 19.70
N SER A 300 -6.57 4.42 20.22
CA SER A 300 -7.97 4.57 20.67
C SER A 300 -8.98 4.53 19.51
N MET A 301 -8.55 4.85 18.29
CA MET A 301 -9.40 4.83 17.09
C MET A 301 -9.34 3.51 16.33
N ILE A 302 -8.21 2.80 16.42
CA ILE A 302 -7.97 1.60 15.60
C ILE A 302 -8.31 0.31 16.35
N TYR A 303 -8.09 0.26 17.69
CA TYR A 303 -8.23 -0.94 18.53
C TYR A 303 -9.20 -0.73 19.71
#